data_9d87ca8ed82fdfd698148152230ae197
#
_entry.id   9d87ca8ed82fdfd698148152230ae197
#
_cell.length_a   1.000
_cell.length_b   1.000
_cell.length_c   1.000
_cell.angle_alpha   90.00
_cell.angle_beta   90.00
_cell.angle_gamma   90.00
#
_symmetry.space_group_name_H-M   'P 1'
#
loop_
_entity.id
_entity.type
_entity.pdbx_description
1 polymer ?
#
loop_
_entity_poly.entity_id
_entity_poly.type
_entity_poly.pdbx_seq_one_letter_code
_entity_poly.pdbx_strand_id
1 'polypeptide(L)'
;GDKIAHIGEIREDIKVDRIIDGSRKLAMPGLINAHTHIGMSLFRNFADDLPLHDWLTKKIWPQEAKLTAEDVYWASLLSMVEMIQSGTTTFLDMYFFMEEVGRGLLESGMRGVLSRGVIEEKGKEKEKIEGTKSLYEEWNGEGDGRIRVVVAPHAPYTCSPSYLKELLDLAVELNAPIHIHLSETKKEVEDSYKLYGKSPIKHVYDLGLFKQPTIAAHCVHLDDEDIKILKENNVSPVNNPSSNLKLASGFAPVDKMLKEGVNVALGTDGSSSNNNLNMFEEIHLASLVNKAVNMDAI
;
A
#
# COMPACT_ATOMS: atom_id res chain seq x y z
N GLY A 1 4.45 -2.06 27.71
CA GLY A 1 5.47 -2.56 26.78
C GLY A 1 4.85 -2.93 25.44
N ASP A 2 5.69 -3.29 24.50
CA ASP A 2 5.35 -3.60 23.11
C ASP A 2 5.11 -5.11 22.85
N LYS A 3 5.14 -5.91 23.91
CA LYS A 3 5.00 -7.37 23.82
C LYS A 3 3.95 -7.91 24.79
N ILE A 4 3.28 -9.00 24.40
CA ILE A 4 2.41 -9.77 25.28
C ILE A 4 3.29 -10.44 26.32
N ALA A 5 3.13 -10.04 27.59
CA ALA A 5 3.92 -10.58 28.68
C ALA A 5 3.34 -11.89 29.23
N HIS A 6 2.01 -12.04 29.21
CA HIS A 6 1.32 -13.21 29.76
C HIS A 6 -0.07 -13.38 29.12
N ILE A 7 -0.47 -14.62 28.92
CA ILE A 7 -1.82 -15.03 28.55
C ILE A 7 -2.20 -16.17 29.52
N GLY A 8 -3.31 -16.03 30.23
CA GLY A 8 -3.79 -17.05 31.20
C GLY A 8 -4.45 -16.42 32.42
N GLU A 9 -4.44 -17.15 33.53
CA GLU A 9 -4.99 -16.67 34.80
C GLU A 9 -4.27 -15.40 35.29
N ILE A 10 -5.01 -14.54 36.00
CA ILE A 10 -4.46 -13.30 36.54
C ILE A 10 -3.37 -13.63 37.56
N ARG A 11 -2.20 -13.08 37.37
CA ARG A 11 -1.06 -13.21 38.28
C ARG A 11 -1.07 -12.04 39.26
N GLU A 12 -1.14 -12.33 40.56
CA GLU A 12 -1.17 -11.33 41.63
C GLU A 12 0.16 -10.56 41.78
N ASP A 13 1.26 -11.13 41.29
CA ASP A 13 2.62 -10.54 41.35
C ASP A 13 2.89 -9.49 40.26
N ILE A 14 1.97 -9.32 39.29
CA ILE A 14 2.14 -8.36 38.20
C ILE A 14 1.52 -7.01 38.59
N LYS A 15 2.35 -5.99 38.67
CA LYS A 15 1.89 -4.61 38.76
C LYS A 15 1.53 -4.10 37.37
N VAL A 16 0.32 -3.53 37.23
CA VAL A 16 -0.18 -2.96 35.98
C VAL A 16 -0.57 -1.50 36.18
N ASP A 17 -0.32 -0.67 35.19
CA ASP A 17 -0.70 0.75 35.21
C ASP A 17 -2.18 0.94 34.91
N ARG A 18 -2.76 0.00 34.15
CA ARG A 18 -4.17 0.07 33.71
C ARG A 18 -4.77 -1.32 33.57
N ILE A 19 -6.03 -1.44 34.03
CA ILE A 19 -6.86 -2.63 33.82
C ILE A 19 -7.98 -2.24 32.82
N ILE A 20 -8.16 -3.08 31.80
CA ILE A 20 -9.26 -2.96 30.84
C ILE A 20 -10.17 -4.16 31.03
N ASP A 21 -11.47 -3.90 31.35
CA ASP A 21 -12.47 -4.97 31.39
C ASP A 21 -12.70 -5.53 29.98
N GLY A 22 -12.29 -6.79 29.79
CA GLY A 22 -12.41 -7.56 28.56
C GLY A 22 -13.71 -8.37 28.46
N SER A 23 -14.64 -8.24 29.41
CA SER A 23 -15.91 -8.95 29.39
C SER A 23 -16.66 -8.69 28.09
N ARG A 24 -17.06 -9.75 27.37
CA ARG A 24 -17.72 -9.70 26.06
C ARG A 24 -16.91 -9.00 24.95
N LYS A 25 -15.59 -8.98 25.05
CA LYS A 25 -14.68 -8.44 24.05
C LYS A 25 -13.75 -9.53 23.52
N LEU A 26 -13.29 -9.36 22.29
CA LEU A 26 -12.25 -10.17 21.68
C LEU A 26 -10.97 -9.33 21.62
N ALA A 27 -9.88 -9.86 22.14
CA ALA A 27 -8.55 -9.29 21.92
C ALA A 27 -7.98 -9.86 20.61
N MET A 28 -7.59 -8.99 19.69
CA MET A 28 -6.99 -9.38 18.41
C MET A 28 -5.82 -8.46 18.09
N PRO A 29 -4.90 -8.87 17.19
CA PRO A 29 -3.90 -7.96 16.66
C PRO A 29 -4.57 -6.75 15.99
N GLY A 30 -3.92 -5.58 16.06
CA GLY A 30 -4.38 -4.42 15.32
C GLY A 30 -4.33 -4.69 13.80
N LEU A 31 -5.27 -4.11 13.07
CA LEU A 31 -5.33 -4.29 11.62
C LEU A 31 -4.16 -3.60 10.93
N ILE A 32 -3.76 -4.14 9.79
CA ILE A 32 -2.70 -3.61 8.93
C ILE A 32 -3.31 -3.19 7.61
N ASN A 33 -3.18 -1.90 7.26
CA ASN A 33 -3.53 -1.37 5.96
C ASN A 33 -2.29 -1.44 5.06
N ALA A 34 -2.23 -2.44 4.18
CA ALA A 34 -1.01 -2.77 3.45
C ALA A 34 -0.76 -1.90 2.20
N HIS A 35 -1.68 -1.00 1.85
CA HIS A 35 -1.52 -0.01 0.79
C HIS A 35 -2.50 1.13 0.97
N THR A 36 -1.98 2.36 1.01
CA THR A 36 -2.79 3.57 1.11
C THR A 36 -2.03 4.81 0.61
N HIS A 37 -2.78 5.93 0.48
CA HIS A 37 -2.30 7.28 0.17
C HIS A 37 -2.93 8.25 1.17
N ILE A 38 -2.37 8.32 2.40
CA ILE A 38 -3.07 8.96 3.53
C ILE A 38 -3.24 10.47 3.36
N GLY A 39 -2.36 11.13 2.62
CA GLY A 39 -2.51 12.54 2.25
C GLY A 39 -3.75 12.84 1.41
N MET A 40 -4.33 11.81 0.77
CA MET A 40 -5.53 11.95 -0.08
C MET A 40 -6.84 12.14 0.69
N SER A 41 -6.85 12.20 2.02
CA SER A 41 -8.06 12.54 2.78
C SER A 41 -8.63 13.90 2.40
N LEU A 42 -7.81 14.82 1.90
CA LEU A 42 -8.24 16.12 1.34
C LEU A 42 -9.07 15.98 0.05
N PHE A 43 -8.95 14.87 -0.66
CA PHE A 43 -9.62 14.62 -1.93
C PHE A 43 -10.77 13.62 -1.81
N ARG A 44 -11.23 13.33 -0.61
CA ARG A 44 -12.39 12.46 -0.36
C ARG A 44 -13.61 13.01 -1.09
N ASN A 45 -14.27 12.18 -1.91
CA ASN A 45 -15.40 12.55 -2.76
C ASN A 45 -15.13 13.70 -3.78
N PHE A 46 -13.87 14.02 -4.02
CA PHE A 46 -13.53 15.11 -4.94
C PHE A 46 -13.83 14.78 -6.40
N ALA A 47 -13.65 13.54 -6.82
CA ALA A 47 -13.82 13.10 -8.20
C ALA A 47 -14.32 11.67 -8.25
N ASP A 48 -15.56 11.48 -8.72
CA ASP A 48 -16.21 10.20 -8.91
C ASP A 48 -16.50 9.92 -10.39
N ASP A 49 -16.89 8.67 -10.70
CA ASP A 49 -17.40 8.21 -11.99
C ASP A 49 -16.45 8.43 -13.18
N LEU A 50 -15.15 8.24 -12.95
CA LEU A 50 -14.10 8.36 -13.96
C LEU A 50 -13.22 7.11 -14.01
N PRO A 51 -12.81 6.68 -15.24
CA PRO A 51 -11.75 5.66 -15.34
C PRO A 51 -10.43 6.17 -14.74
N LEU A 52 -9.62 5.26 -14.17
CA LEU A 52 -8.38 5.58 -13.45
C LEU A 52 -7.49 6.61 -14.18
N HIS A 53 -7.22 6.42 -15.47
CA HIS A 53 -6.34 7.33 -16.21
C HIS A 53 -6.88 8.76 -16.28
N ASP A 54 -8.17 8.93 -16.56
CA ASP A 54 -8.83 10.24 -16.59
C ASP A 54 -8.95 10.84 -15.19
N TRP A 55 -9.23 10.00 -14.20
CA TRP A 55 -9.28 10.39 -12.81
C TRP A 55 -7.93 10.96 -12.35
N LEU A 56 -6.83 10.24 -12.60
CA LEU A 56 -5.48 10.71 -12.28
C LEU A 56 -5.11 11.98 -13.02
N THR A 57 -5.16 11.96 -14.37
CA THR A 57 -4.58 13.03 -15.21
C THR A 57 -5.40 14.30 -15.24
N LYS A 58 -6.73 14.20 -15.16
CA LYS A 58 -7.64 15.35 -15.28
C LYS A 58 -8.11 15.91 -13.95
N LYS A 59 -8.03 15.11 -12.87
CA LYS A 59 -8.59 15.51 -11.56
C LYS A 59 -7.54 15.50 -10.46
N ILE A 60 -6.91 14.35 -10.16
CA ILE A 60 -6.08 14.19 -8.99
C ILE A 60 -4.73 14.89 -9.13
N TRP A 61 -3.91 14.54 -10.10
CA TRP A 61 -2.57 15.13 -10.27
C TRP A 61 -2.58 16.66 -10.37
N PRO A 62 -3.53 17.34 -11.07
CA PRO A 62 -3.61 18.79 -11.07
C PRO A 62 -3.90 19.42 -9.69
N GLN A 63 -4.51 18.68 -8.76
CA GLN A 63 -4.73 19.17 -7.40
C GLN A 63 -3.55 18.80 -6.48
N GLU A 64 -3.01 17.60 -6.61
CA GLU A 64 -1.82 17.17 -5.88
C GLU A 64 -0.63 18.10 -6.13
N ALA A 65 -0.47 18.62 -7.35
CA ALA A 65 0.56 19.60 -7.67
C ALA A 65 0.46 20.92 -6.88
N LYS A 66 -0.65 21.15 -6.17
CA LYS A 66 -0.89 22.37 -5.35
C LYS A 66 -0.68 22.10 -3.86
N LEU A 67 -0.55 20.84 -3.46
CA LEU A 67 -0.37 20.48 -2.06
C LEU A 67 0.93 21.03 -1.51
N THR A 68 0.85 21.49 -0.28
CA THR A 68 2.00 21.85 0.54
C THR A 68 2.33 20.76 1.55
N ALA A 69 3.49 20.84 2.16
CA ALA A 69 3.87 19.95 3.25
C ALA A 69 2.88 20.02 4.42
N GLU A 70 2.40 21.22 4.75
CA GLU A 70 1.40 21.43 5.81
C GLU A 70 0.07 20.75 5.49
N ASP A 71 -0.40 20.81 4.24
CA ASP A 71 -1.62 20.12 3.81
C ASP A 71 -1.51 18.62 4.03
N VAL A 72 -0.39 18.03 3.61
CA VAL A 72 -0.14 16.59 3.76
C VAL A 72 -0.02 16.19 5.23
N TYR A 73 0.61 17.02 6.07
CA TYR A 73 0.69 16.77 7.51
C TYR A 73 -0.71 16.64 8.14
N TRP A 74 -1.58 17.64 7.96
CA TRP A 74 -2.93 17.63 8.55
C TRP A 74 -3.82 16.55 7.95
N ALA A 75 -3.74 16.32 6.65
CA ALA A 75 -4.44 15.24 5.98
C ALA A 75 -4.04 13.87 6.53
N SER A 76 -2.74 13.67 6.77
CA SER A 76 -2.20 12.42 7.30
C SER A 76 -2.64 12.18 8.75
N LEU A 77 -2.63 13.21 9.59
CA LEU A 77 -3.15 13.09 10.97
C LEU A 77 -4.65 12.74 10.98
N LEU A 78 -5.46 13.36 10.12
CA LEU A 78 -6.87 13.01 9.99
C LEU A 78 -7.05 11.53 9.59
N SER A 79 -6.27 11.07 8.62
CA SER A 79 -6.28 9.66 8.19
C SER A 79 -5.85 8.71 9.31
N MET A 80 -4.83 9.06 10.08
CA MET A 80 -4.38 8.27 11.23
C MET A 80 -5.46 8.18 12.32
N VAL A 81 -6.18 9.27 12.60
CA VAL A 81 -7.33 9.25 13.53
C VAL A 81 -8.40 8.28 13.07
N GLU A 82 -8.79 8.33 11.79
CA GLU A 82 -9.77 7.42 11.21
C GLU A 82 -9.32 5.95 11.28
N MET A 83 -8.06 5.68 10.95
CA MET A 83 -7.47 4.35 11.06
C MET A 83 -7.46 3.83 12.51
N ILE A 84 -7.05 4.65 13.47
CA ILE A 84 -7.04 4.26 14.89
C ILE A 84 -8.47 3.94 15.37
N GLN A 85 -9.44 4.76 15.00
CA GLN A 85 -10.84 4.56 15.37
C GLN A 85 -11.44 3.29 14.79
N SER A 86 -10.97 2.86 13.60
CA SER A 86 -11.38 1.61 12.95
C SER A 86 -10.49 0.40 13.28
N GLY A 87 -9.52 0.56 14.20
CA GLY A 87 -8.69 -0.54 14.71
C GLY A 87 -7.44 -0.85 13.89
N THR A 88 -7.08 -0.01 12.91
CA THR A 88 -5.82 -0.10 12.18
C THR A 88 -4.70 0.49 13.01
N THR A 89 -3.61 -0.27 13.18
CA THR A 89 -2.44 0.13 13.99
C THR A 89 -1.18 0.29 13.17
N THR A 90 -1.19 -0.20 11.95
CA THR A 90 -0.05 -0.15 11.02
C THR A 90 -0.55 0.12 9.61
N PHE A 91 0.16 0.97 8.88
CA PHE A 91 -0.14 1.20 7.47
C PHE A 91 1.12 1.29 6.62
N LEU A 92 1.00 1.01 5.31
CA LEU A 92 2.01 1.26 4.30
C LEU A 92 1.48 2.34 3.36
N ASP A 93 2.20 3.46 3.30
CA ASP A 93 1.82 4.65 2.55
C ASP A 93 2.73 4.91 1.37
N MET A 94 2.16 5.33 0.25
CA MET A 94 2.89 5.82 -0.91
C MET A 94 2.36 7.20 -1.28
N TYR A 95 3.11 8.26 -0.96
CA TYR A 95 2.65 9.61 -1.27
C TYR A 95 3.79 10.62 -1.43
N PHE A 96 3.48 11.90 -1.33
CA PHE A 96 4.42 13.02 -1.34
C PHE A 96 4.64 13.54 0.08
N PHE A 97 5.70 14.33 0.32
CA PHE A 97 6.01 14.93 1.62
C PHE A 97 6.03 13.90 2.76
N MET A 98 6.69 12.76 2.53
CA MET A 98 6.68 11.63 3.46
C MET A 98 7.30 11.95 4.82
N GLU A 99 8.14 12.96 4.89
CA GLU A 99 8.69 13.52 6.12
C GLU A 99 7.57 14.03 7.05
N GLU A 100 6.53 14.63 6.48
CA GLU A 100 5.36 15.11 7.22
C GLU A 100 4.48 13.95 7.72
N VAL A 101 4.38 12.89 6.94
CA VAL A 101 3.75 11.64 7.38
C VAL A 101 4.54 11.02 8.53
N GLY A 102 5.87 11.03 8.44
CA GLY A 102 6.77 10.58 9.51
C GLY A 102 6.56 11.35 10.82
N ARG A 103 6.42 12.66 10.75
CA ARG A 103 6.08 13.51 11.91
C ARG A 103 4.74 13.11 12.53
N GLY A 104 3.71 12.92 11.70
CA GLY A 104 2.41 12.43 12.14
C GLY A 104 2.46 11.05 12.82
N LEU A 105 3.32 10.15 12.32
CA LEU A 105 3.56 8.84 12.95
C LEU A 105 4.19 8.95 14.34
N LEU A 106 5.16 9.86 14.53
CA LEU A 106 5.75 10.10 15.84
C LEU A 106 4.72 10.61 16.83
N GLU A 107 3.84 11.51 16.40
CA GLU A 107 2.80 12.12 17.24
C GLU A 107 1.66 11.16 17.55
N SER A 108 1.14 10.44 16.55
CA SER A 108 0.02 9.50 16.72
C SER A 108 0.39 8.22 17.47
N GLY A 109 1.66 7.85 17.48
CA GLY A 109 2.12 6.58 18.04
C GLY A 109 1.85 5.34 17.17
N MET A 110 1.28 5.50 15.98
CA MET A 110 1.07 4.41 15.03
C MET A 110 2.39 3.84 14.49
N ARG A 111 2.30 2.68 13.85
CA ARG A 111 3.37 2.12 13.02
C ARG A 111 3.11 2.47 11.57
N GLY A 112 4.15 2.83 10.83
CA GLY A 112 4.02 3.15 9.42
C GLY A 112 5.22 2.70 8.59
N VAL A 113 4.93 2.34 7.36
CA VAL A 113 5.94 2.14 6.33
C VAL A 113 5.79 3.28 5.33
N LEU A 114 6.81 4.12 5.23
CA LEU A 114 6.82 5.28 4.37
C LEU A 114 7.40 4.93 3.01
N SER A 115 6.78 5.40 1.96
CA SER A 115 7.36 5.33 0.62
C SER A 115 7.02 6.57 -0.20
N ARG A 116 8.05 7.19 -0.75
CA ARG A 116 7.87 8.27 -1.73
C ARG A 116 7.48 7.65 -3.05
N GLY A 117 6.28 7.95 -3.56
CA GLY A 117 5.81 7.50 -4.87
C GLY A 117 6.64 8.15 -5.99
N VAL A 118 7.53 7.39 -6.62
CA VAL A 118 8.44 7.91 -7.63
C VAL A 118 7.87 7.70 -9.02
N ILE A 119 7.50 8.82 -9.67
CA ILE A 119 7.13 8.90 -11.08
C ILE A 119 8.32 9.47 -11.84
N GLU A 120 8.71 8.85 -12.97
CA GLU A 120 9.80 9.35 -13.80
C GLU A 120 9.45 10.72 -14.37
N GLU A 121 10.36 11.67 -14.21
CA GLU A 121 10.22 13.03 -14.72
C GLU A 121 11.55 13.45 -15.32
N LYS A 122 11.52 13.73 -16.62
CA LYS A 122 12.74 14.03 -17.39
C LYS A 122 13.56 15.16 -16.75
N GLY A 123 14.77 14.83 -16.38
CA GLY A 123 15.74 15.75 -15.79
C GLY A 123 15.68 15.84 -14.27
N LYS A 124 14.74 15.12 -13.61
CA LYS A 124 14.63 15.05 -12.14
C LYS A 124 14.84 13.64 -11.57
N GLU A 125 15.22 12.68 -12.43
CA GLU A 125 15.37 11.27 -12.05
C GLU A 125 16.31 11.11 -10.85
N LYS A 126 17.50 11.73 -10.94
CA LYS A 126 18.49 11.69 -9.86
C LYS A 126 18.01 12.36 -8.58
N GLU A 127 17.36 13.53 -8.68
CA GLU A 127 16.81 14.25 -7.53
C GLU A 127 15.81 13.37 -6.77
N LYS A 128 14.94 12.65 -7.50
CA LYS A 128 13.94 11.77 -6.89
C LYS A 128 14.57 10.53 -6.23
N ILE A 129 15.63 9.97 -6.84
CA ILE A 129 16.41 8.88 -6.24
C ILE A 129 17.08 9.35 -4.95
N GLU A 130 17.78 10.49 -4.97
CA GLU A 130 18.41 11.07 -3.78
C GLU A 130 17.39 11.41 -2.70
N GLY A 131 16.23 11.96 -3.07
CA GLY A 131 15.14 12.23 -2.12
C GLY A 131 14.59 10.97 -1.47
N THR A 132 14.53 9.85 -2.18
CA THR A 132 14.14 8.54 -1.61
C THR A 132 15.22 8.01 -0.67
N LYS A 133 16.49 8.16 -1.03
CA LYS A 133 17.62 7.78 -0.19
C LYS A 133 17.65 8.60 1.09
N SER A 134 17.51 9.92 1.00
CA SER A 134 17.47 10.82 2.17
C SER A 134 16.30 10.45 3.11
N LEU A 135 15.11 10.17 2.57
CA LEU A 135 13.98 9.72 3.37
C LEU A 135 14.30 8.43 4.14
N TYR A 136 14.98 7.48 3.48
CA TYR A 136 15.39 6.23 4.13
C TYR A 136 16.40 6.48 5.25
N GLU A 137 17.44 7.27 4.98
CA GLU A 137 18.50 7.56 5.94
C GLU A 137 17.97 8.31 7.18
N GLU A 138 17.00 9.20 6.99
CA GLU A 138 16.42 10.01 8.06
C GLU A 138 15.36 9.26 8.87
N TRP A 139 14.49 8.46 8.22
CA TRP A 139 13.28 7.95 8.85
C TRP A 139 13.27 6.46 9.12
N ASN A 140 14.14 5.66 8.47
CA ASN A 140 14.09 4.21 8.65
C ASN A 140 14.60 3.78 10.02
N GLY A 141 13.72 3.34 10.88
CA GLY A 141 14.01 2.93 12.26
C GLY A 141 13.56 3.95 13.31
N GLU A 142 13.14 5.15 12.90
CA GLU A 142 12.65 6.17 13.82
C GLU A 142 11.40 5.72 14.61
N GLY A 143 11.07 6.49 15.66
CA GLY A 143 9.97 6.20 16.56
C GLY A 143 10.14 4.86 17.30
N ASP A 144 11.33 4.55 17.79
CA ASP A 144 11.66 3.25 18.42
C ASP A 144 11.37 2.04 17.50
N GLY A 145 11.68 2.19 16.20
CA GLY A 145 11.49 1.16 15.18
C GLY A 145 10.06 1.03 14.67
N ARG A 146 9.17 1.98 14.98
CA ARG A 146 7.79 2.00 14.46
C ARG A 146 7.69 2.48 13.02
N ILE A 147 8.69 3.24 12.54
CA ILE A 147 8.74 3.76 11.18
C ILE A 147 9.73 2.94 10.37
N ARG A 148 9.33 2.54 9.17
CA ARG A 148 10.16 1.89 8.16
C ARG A 148 10.03 2.64 6.85
N VAL A 149 11.03 2.51 5.98
CA VAL A 149 11.02 3.14 4.66
C VAL A 149 11.29 2.09 3.60
N VAL A 150 10.56 2.18 2.48
CA VAL A 150 10.73 1.29 1.32
C VAL A 150 10.89 2.12 0.05
N VAL A 151 11.47 1.53 -0.99
CA VAL A 151 11.61 2.18 -2.31
C VAL A 151 10.33 1.94 -3.11
N ALA A 152 9.74 3.01 -3.67
CA ALA A 152 8.45 2.91 -4.32
C ALA A 152 8.43 3.51 -5.74
N PRO A 153 8.88 2.77 -6.78
CA PRO A 153 8.48 3.07 -8.13
C PRO A 153 6.95 3.07 -8.22
N HIS A 154 6.36 4.14 -8.74
CA HIS A 154 4.90 4.26 -8.75
C HIS A 154 4.23 3.10 -9.51
N ALA A 155 4.57 2.93 -10.79
CA ALA A 155 4.03 1.86 -11.63
C ALA A 155 4.89 1.68 -12.90
N PRO A 156 4.80 0.53 -13.61
CA PRO A 156 5.55 0.31 -14.86
C PRO A 156 5.16 1.26 -16.00
N TYR A 157 3.98 1.84 -15.96
CA TYR A 157 3.52 2.80 -16.96
C TYR A 157 3.93 4.26 -16.67
N THR A 158 4.51 4.51 -15.50
CA THR A 158 5.05 5.84 -15.10
C THR A 158 6.55 5.85 -14.89
N CYS A 159 7.19 4.69 -14.98
CA CYS A 159 8.64 4.51 -14.85
C CYS A 159 9.15 3.67 -16.01
N SER A 160 10.12 4.20 -16.77
CA SER A 160 10.76 3.42 -17.83
C SER A 160 11.53 2.21 -17.29
N PRO A 161 11.81 1.20 -18.12
CA PRO A 161 12.61 0.04 -17.69
C PRO A 161 13.99 0.41 -17.14
N SER A 162 14.64 1.45 -17.67
CA SER A 162 15.91 1.95 -17.15
C SER A 162 15.77 2.56 -15.76
N TYR A 163 14.73 3.35 -15.55
CA TYR A 163 14.46 3.99 -14.27
C TYR A 163 14.02 3.00 -13.19
N LEU A 164 13.21 1.99 -13.56
CA LEU A 164 12.91 0.87 -12.67
C LEU A 164 14.15 0.14 -12.19
N LYS A 165 15.17 -0.01 -13.06
CA LYS A 165 16.46 -0.60 -12.68
C LYS A 165 17.26 0.28 -11.72
N GLU A 166 17.30 1.58 -11.93
CA GLU A 166 17.96 2.51 -11.02
C GLU A 166 17.32 2.48 -9.63
N LEU A 167 15.98 2.41 -9.56
CA LEU A 167 15.26 2.26 -8.29
C LEU A 167 15.46 0.89 -7.64
N LEU A 168 15.60 -0.17 -8.42
CA LEU A 168 16.00 -1.48 -7.90
C LEU A 168 17.42 -1.43 -7.32
N ASP A 169 18.37 -0.81 -8.02
CA ASP A 169 19.74 -0.68 -7.53
C ASP A 169 19.77 0.09 -6.20
N LEU A 170 18.98 1.15 -6.05
CA LEU A 170 18.78 1.85 -4.79
C LEU A 170 18.19 0.93 -3.71
N ALA A 171 17.16 0.16 -4.03
CA ALA A 171 16.55 -0.77 -3.07
C ALA A 171 17.54 -1.84 -2.59
N VAL A 172 18.41 -2.32 -3.48
CA VAL A 172 19.52 -3.24 -3.14
C VAL A 172 20.55 -2.55 -2.25
N GLU A 173 20.98 -1.33 -2.58
CA GLU A 173 21.94 -0.53 -1.78
C GLU A 173 21.43 -0.34 -0.36
N LEU A 174 20.16 0.03 -0.19
CA LEU A 174 19.54 0.28 1.09
C LEU A 174 19.07 -0.98 1.82
N ASN A 175 19.15 -2.15 1.18
CA ASN A 175 18.53 -3.39 1.66
C ASN A 175 17.03 -3.18 2.02
N ALA A 176 16.33 -2.41 1.18
CA ALA A 176 14.95 -2.01 1.38
C ALA A 176 14.00 -2.82 0.50
N PRO A 177 12.79 -3.15 0.98
CA PRO A 177 11.73 -3.70 0.12
C PRO A 177 11.29 -2.71 -0.97
N ILE A 178 10.56 -3.23 -1.95
CA ILE A 178 9.92 -2.44 -3.03
C ILE A 178 8.41 -2.42 -2.83
N HIS A 179 7.79 -1.27 -3.09
CA HIS A 179 6.35 -1.07 -3.12
C HIS A 179 5.95 -0.48 -4.48
N ILE A 180 5.00 -1.09 -5.20
CA ILE A 180 4.68 -0.73 -6.58
C ILE A 180 3.23 -1.09 -6.91
N HIS A 181 2.55 -0.27 -7.77
CA HIS A 181 1.25 -0.64 -8.36
C HIS A 181 1.48 -1.54 -9.57
N LEU A 182 0.78 -2.68 -9.63
CA LEU A 182 0.94 -3.66 -10.71
C LEU A 182 -0.40 -4.24 -11.15
N SER A 183 -0.59 -4.31 -12.47
CA SER A 183 -1.72 -5.00 -13.11
C SER A 183 -3.08 -4.56 -12.57
N GLU A 184 -3.23 -3.26 -12.30
CA GLU A 184 -4.45 -2.70 -11.72
C GLU A 184 -5.60 -2.68 -12.73
N THR A 185 -5.34 -2.18 -13.94
CA THR A 185 -6.37 -2.04 -14.96
C THR A 185 -6.10 -2.91 -16.18
N LYS A 186 -7.19 -3.30 -16.87
CA LYS A 186 -7.09 -4.00 -18.13
C LYS A 186 -6.26 -3.21 -19.16
N LYS A 187 -6.42 -1.88 -19.17
CA LYS A 187 -5.66 -0.99 -20.06
C LYS A 187 -4.15 -1.08 -19.78
N GLU A 188 -3.72 -1.08 -18.54
CA GLU A 188 -2.31 -1.24 -18.16
C GLU A 188 -1.74 -2.54 -18.73
N VAL A 189 -2.45 -3.65 -18.56
CA VAL A 189 -2.03 -4.96 -19.08
C VAL A 189 -1.97 -4.97 -20.60
N GLU A 190 -3.00 -4.47 -21.29
CA GLU A 190 -3.02 -4.37 -22.75
C GLU A 190 -1.88 -3.50 -23.29
N ASP A 191 -1.58 -2.39 -22.64
CA ASP A 191 -0.49 -1.49 -23.05
C ASP A 191 0.88 -2.11 -22.76
N SER A 192 1.03 -2.86 -21.68
CA SER A 192 2.26 -3.63 -21.39
C SER A 192 2.52 -4.70 -22.46
N TYR A 193 1.49 -5.44 -22.87
CA TYR A 193 1.63 -6.38 -23.98
C TYR A 193 1.99 -5.72 -25.32
N LYS A 194 1.41 -4.54 -25.63
CA LYS A 194 1.76 -3.78 -26.84
C LYS A 194 3.20 -3.28 -26.83
N LEU A 195 3.68 -2.82 -25.68
CA LEU A 195 5.01 -2.20 -25.54
C LEU A 195 6.12 -3.25 -25.35
N TYR A 196 5.86 -4.28 -24.57
CA TYR A 196 6.88 -5.23 -24.08
C TYR A 196 6.60 -6.68 -24.44
N GLY A 197 5.42 -7.02 -25.01
CA GLY A 197 5.03 -8.37 -25.38
C GLY A 197 4.71 -9.27 -24.17
N LYS A 198 4.46 -8.70 -22.98
CA LYS A 198 4.26 -9.44 -21.73
C LYS A 198 3.39 -8.65 -20.74
N SER A 199 2.90 -9.34 -19.69
CA SER A 199 2.18 -8.71 -18.58
C SER A 199 3.05 -7.74 -17.78
N PRO A 200 2.45 -6.80 -17.01
CA PRO A 200 3.22 -5.94 -16.08
C PRO A 200 4.02 -6.76 -15.06
N ILE A 201 3.47 -7.83 -14.51
CA ILE A 201 4.14 -8.74 -13.56
C ILE A 201 5.39 -9.37 -14.21
N LYS A 202 5.22 -9.98 -15.38
CA LYS A 202 6.31 -10.60 -16.12
C LYS A 202 7.37 -9.58 -16.53
N HIS A 203 6.95 -8.35 -16.88
CA HIS A 203 7.85 -7.28 -17.26
C HIS A 203 8.80 -6.89 -16.11
N VAL A 204 8.25 -6.59 -14.92
CA VAL A 204 9.08 -6.19 -13.77
C VAL A 204 9.89 -7.38 -13.22
N TYR A 205 9.37 -8.61 -13.32
CA TYR A 205 10.12 -9.82 -13.00
C TYR A 205 11.39 -9.96 -13.87
N ASP A 206 11.24 -9.79 -15.18
CA ASP A 206 12.38 -9.89 -16.12
C ASP A 206 13.41 -8.76 -15.90
N LEU A 207 12.98 -7.60 -15.40
CA LEU A 207 13.87 -6.53 -14.96
C LEU A 207 14.59 -6.85 -13.63
N GLY A 208 14.11 -7.86 -12.90
CA GLY A 208 14.70 -8.35 -11.66
C GLY A 208 14.18 -7.68 -10.39
N LEU A 209 13.05 -6.93 -10.45
CA LEU A 209 12.50 -6.22 -9.29
C LEU A 209 12.21 -7.18 -8.12
N PHE A 210 11.73 -8.38 -8.41
CA PHE A 210 11.37 -9.38 -7.40
C PHE A 210 12.56 -10.08 -6.73
N LYS A 211 13.79 -9.66 -7.03
CA LYS A 211 14.97 -10.02 -6.22
C LYS A 211 14.98 -9.34 -4.85
N GLN A 212 14.26 -8.23 -4.72
CA GLN A 212 13.95 -7.59 -3.44
C GLN A 212 12.56 -8.01 -2.95
N PRO A 213 12.32 -8.10 -1.63
CA PRO A 213 10.98 -8.28 -1.10
C PRO A 213 10.06 -7.22 -1.69
N THR A 214 8.96 -7.63 -2.31
CA THR A 214 8.08 -6.71 -3.04
C THR A 214 6.65 -6.80 -2.57
N ILE A 215 6.04 -5.65 -2.36
CA ILE A 215 4.62 -5.45 -2.08
C ILE A 215 4.01 -4.86 -3.34
N ALA A 216 3.05 -5.57 -3.94
CA ALA A 216 2.43 -5.22 -5.22
C ALA A 216 0.97 -4.81 -5.01
N ALA A 217 0.67 -3.52 -5.12
CA ALA A 217 -0.70 -3.01 -4.97
C ALA A 217 -1.58 -3.43 -6.17
N HIS A 218 -2.84 -3.68 -5.89
CA HIS A 218 -3.94 -4.08 -6.77
C HIS A 218 -3.87 -5.51 -7.29
N CYS A 219 -3.00 -5.85 -8.22
CA CYS A 219 -2.90 -7.19 -8.81
C CYS A 219 -4.26 -7.76 -9.28
N VAL A 220 -5.03 -6.92 -10.00
CA VAL A 220 -6.41 -7.24 -10.44
C VAL A 220 -6.41 -8.14 -11.67
N HIS A 221 -5.61 -7.80 -12.68
CA HIS A 221 -5.58 -8.51 -13.96
C HIS A 221 -4.35 -9.40 -14.07
N LEU A 222 -4.47 -10.62 -13.56
CA LEU A 222 -3.41 -11.62 -13.52
C LEU A 222 -3.80 -12.86 -14.33
N ASP A 223 -2.87 -13.45 -15.04
CA ASP A 223 -2.98 -14.80 -15.58
C ASP A 223 -2.29 -15.85 -14.67
N ASP A 224 -2.29 -17.11 -15.11
CA ASP A 224 -1.71 -18.21 -14.33
C ASP A 224 -0.19 -18.09 -14.18
N GLU A 225 0.50 -17.57 -15.21
CA GLU A 225 1.95 -17.34 -15.17
C GLU A 225 2.28 -16.22 -14.18
N ASP A 226 1.49 -15.15 -14.16
CA ASP A 226 1.65 -14.05 -13.22
C ASP A 226 1.54 -14.53 -11.77
N ILE A 227 0.50 -15.31 -11.45
CA ILE A 227 0.30 -15.86 -10.09
C ILE A 227 1.47 -16.76 -9.70
N LYS A 228 1.95 -17.59 -10.61
CA LYS A 228 3.12 -18.43 -10.38
C LYS A 228 4.37 -17.60 -10.11
N ILE A 229 4.62 -16.55 -10.89
CA ILE A 229 5.76 -15.64 -10.66
C ILE A 229 5.67 -15.00 -9.27
N LEU A 230 4.50 -14.47 -8.89
CA LEU A 230 4.28 -13.88 -7.57
C LEU A 230 4.60 -14.88 -6.46
N LYS A 231 4.11 -16.12 -6.58
CA LYS A 231 4.36 -17.19 -5.61
C LYS A 231 5.83 -17.56 -5.48
N GLU A 232 6.49 -17.83 -6.61
CA GLU A 232 7.89 -18.30 -6.63
C GLU A 232 8.87 -17.24 -6.11
N ASN A 233 8.52 -15.96 -6.20
CA ASN A 233 9.34 -14.85 -5.74
C ASN A 233 8.88 -14.25 -4.39
N ASN A 234 7.91 -14.86 -3.70
CA ASN A 234 7.36 -14.38 -2.44
C ASN A 234 6.89 -12.91 -2.50
N VAL A 235 6.35 -12.48 -3.64
CA VAL A 235 5.72 -11.17 -3.77
C VAL A 235 4.41 -11.17 -2.99
N SER A 236 4.11 -10.08 -2.29
CA SER A 236 2.86 -9.92 -1.53
C SER A 236 1.90 -8.98 -2.26
N PRO A 237 0.91 -9.49 -3.01
CA PRO A 237 -0.17 -8.68 -3.57
C PRO A 237 -1.00 -8.04 -2.48
N VAL A 238 -1.45 -6.79 -2.72
CA VAL A 238 -2.40 -6.10 -1.86
C VAL A 238 -3.68 -5.85 -2.64
N ASN A 239 -4.74 -6.54 -2.27
CA ASN A 239 -6.06 -6.28 -2.83
C ASN A 239 -6.69 -5.06 -2.16
N ASN A 240 -7.21 -4.12 -2.96
CA ASN A 240 -7.87 -2.89 -2.54
C ASN A 240 -9.32 -2.89 -3.03
N PRO A 241 -10.22 -3.70 -2.45
CA PRO A 241 -11.53 -3.97 -3.03
C PRO A 241 -12.37 -2.72 -3.30
N SER A 242 -12.47 -1.80 -2.35
CA SER A 242 -13.26 -0.57 -2.52
C SER A 242 -12.76 0.27 -3.69
N SER A 243 -11.45 0.51 -3.76
CA SER A 243 -10.84 1.29 -4.83
C SER A 243 -10.99 0.60 -6.19
N ASN A 244 -10.70 -0.70 -6.26
CA ASN A 244 -10.85 -1.48 -7.49
C ASN A 244 -12.28 -1.43 -8.05
N LEU A 245 -13.28 -1.46 -7.17
CA LEU A 245 -14.69 -1.34 -7.55
C LEU A 245 -15.06 0.08 -7.96
N LYS A 246 -14.66 1.07 -7.17
CA LYS A 246 -15.00 2.47 -7.42
C LYS A 246 -14.42 2.99 -8.74
N LEU A 247 -13.17 2.64 -9.05
CA LEU A 247 -12.50 3.01 -10.30
C LEU A 247 -12.79 2.06 -11.47
N ALA A 248 -13.65 1.05 -11.22
CA ALA A 248 -13.97 0.00 -12.20
C ALA A 248 -12.71 -0.72 -12.75
N SER A 249 -11.66 -0.83 -11.93
CA SER A 249 -10.44 -1.56 -12.26
C SER A 249 -10.72 -3.06 -12.42
N GLY A 250 -11.65 -3.62 -11.62
CA GLY A 250 -12.07 -5.02 -11.72
C GLY A 250 -12.00 -5.78 -10.39
N PHE A 251 -11.87 -7.10 -10.47
CA PHE A 251 -11.84 -8.00 -9.31
C PHE A 251 -10.52 -8.76 -9.28
N ALA A 252 -9.72 -8.56 -8.25
CA ALA A 252 -8.50 -9.33 -8.06
C ALA A 252 -8.84 -10.82 -7.81
N PRO A 253 -8.11 -11.76 -8.41
CA PRO A 253 -8.36 -13.21 -8.28
C PRO A 253 -7.83 -13.74 -6.94
N VAL A 254 -8.32 -13.18 -5.81
CA VAL A 254 -7.82 -13.43 -4.45
C VAL A 254 -7.93 -14.91 -4.09
N ASP A 255 -9.08 -15.54 -4.36
CA ASP A 255 -9.29 -16.96 -4.10
C ASP A 255 -8.26 -17.84 -4.81
N LYS A 256 -7.98 -17.55 -6.07
CA LYS A 256 -6.97 -18.28 -6.85
C LYS A 256 -5.57 -18.08 -6.28
N MET A 257 -5.19 -16.83 -5.97
CA MET A 257 -3.89 -16.53 -5.35
C MET A 257 -3.71 -17.28 -4.02
N LEU A 258 -4.75 -17.28 -3.17
CA LEU A 258 -4.71 -18.00 -1.88
C LEU A 258 -4.60 -19.51 -2.06
N LYS A 259 -5.33 -20.12 -3.02
CA LYS A 259 -5.23 -21.54 -3.34
C LYS A 259 -3.85 -21.94 -3.82
N GLU A 260 -3.19 -21.08 -4.58
CA GLU A 260 -1.79 -21.28 -5.00
C GLU A 260 -0.78 -20.97 -3.87
N GLY A 261 -1.24 -20.47 -2.72
CA GLY A 261 -0.43 -20.17 -1.54
C GLY A 261 0.37 -18.86 -1.68
N VAL A 262 -0.13 -17.89 -2.45
CA VAL A 262 0.40 -16.51 -2.46
C VAL A 262 -0.04 -15.80 -1.19
N ASN A 263 0.85 -15.01 -0.59
CA ASN A 263 0.55 -14.20 0.58
C ASN A 263 -0.18 -12.91 0.19
N VAL A 264 -1.51 -12.94 0.19
CA VAL A 264 -2.34 -11.77 -0.19
C VAL A 264 -2.66 -10.92 1.04
N ALA A 265 -2.42 -9.63 0.94
CA ALA A 265 -2.80 -8.63 1.94
C ALA A 265 -4.01 -7.80 1.47
N LEU A 266 -4.56 -6.99 2.36
CA LEU A 266 -5.61 -6.01 2.06
C LEU A 266 -5.11 -4.59 2.33
N GLY A 267 -5.59 -3.64 1.54
CA GLY A 267 -5.38 -2.22 1.70
C GLY A 267 -6.63 -1.43 1.35
N THR A 268 -6.69 -0.19 1.81
CA THR A 268 -7.80 0.71 1.48
C THR A 268 -7.57 1.50 0.20
N ASP A 269 -6.31 1.60 -0.25
CA ASP A 269 -5.92 2.64 -1.17
C ASP A 269 -6.14 4.05 -0.59
N GLY A 270 -6.11 5.12 -1.39
CA GLY A 270 -6.37 6.47 -0.92
C GLY A 270 -7.84 6.78 -0.68
N SER A 271 -8.13 7.70 0.24
CA SER A 271 -9.51 8.14 0.53
C SER A 271 -10.21 8.77 -0.69
N SER A 272 -9.50 9.20 -1.71
CA SER A 272 -10.09 9.72 -2.95
C SER A 272 -10.63 8.62 -3.85
N SER A 273 -10.07 7.42 -3.82
CA SER A 273 -10.54 6.26 -4.58
C SER A 273 -11.38 5.26 -3.75
N ASN A 274 -11.45 5.45 -2.42
CA ASN A 274 -12.19 4.58 -1.50
C ASN A 274 -13.33 5.32 -0.77
N ASN A 275 -13.08 6.55 -0.33
CA ASN A 275 -13.89 7.40 0.55
C ASN A 275 -13.72 7.14 2.05
N ASN A 276 -13.13 6.03 2.50
CA ASN A 276 -12.78 5.78 3.90
C ASN A 276 -11.49 4.97 4.03
N LEU A 277 -11.01 4.78 5.27
CA LEU A 277 -9.81 4.01 5.58
C LEU A 277 -10.12 2.87 6.57
N ASN A 278 -11.31 2.26 6.44
CA ASN A 278 -11.81 1.23 7.34
C ASN A 278 -11.48 -0.17 6.81
N MET A 279 -10.49 -0.82 7.40
CA MET A 279 -10.08 -2.18 7.02
C MET A 279 -11.15 -3.25 7.22
N PHE A 280 -12.13 -3.05 8.12
CA PHE A 280 -13.25 -4.00 8.25
C PHE A 280 -14.16 -4.00 7.02
N GLU A 281 -14.32 -2.85 6.37
CA GLU A 281 -15.05 -2.75 5.11
C GLU A 281 -14.30 -3.47 3.99
N GLU A 282 -12.98 -3.32 3.90
CA GLU A 282 -12.15 -4.03 2.93
C GLU A 282 -12.21 -5.56 3.14
N ILE A 283 -12.14 -6.03 4.39
CA ILE A 283 -12.29 -7.45 4.72
C ILE A 283 -13.67 -7.97 4.28
N HIS A 284 -14.73 -7.21 4.54
CA HIS A 284 -16.09 -7.56 4.15
C HIS A 284 -16.24 -7.65 2.63
N LEU A 285 -15.83 -6.61 1.91
CA LEU A 285 -15.90 -6.56 0.45
C LEU A 285 -15.03 -7.65 -0.21
N ALA A 286 -13.80 -7.85 0.25
CA ALA A 286 -12.93 -8.90 -0.28
C ALA A 286 -13.60 -10.28 -0.22
N SER A 287 -14.25 -10.59 0.91
CA SER A 287 -15.00 -11.86 1.07
C SER A 287 -16.20 -11.96 0.13
N LEU A 288 -17.07 -10.94 0.12
CA LEU A 288 -18.31 -11.00 -0.65
C LEU A 288 -18.08 -10.98 -2.15
N VAL A 289 -17.17 -10.12 -2.62
CA VAL A 289 -16.89 -9.97 -4.05
C VAL A 289 -16.31 -11.26 -4.63
N ASN A 290 -15.34 -11.88 -3.95
CA ASN A 290 -14.75 -13.12 -4.42
C ASN A 290 -15.76 -14.27 -4.48
N LYS A 291 -16.64 -14.39 -3.48
CA LYS A 291 -17.74 -15.38 -3.51
C LYS A 291 -18.68 -15.13 -4.68
N ALA A 292 -19.07 -13.88 -4.91
CA ALA A 292 -19.99 -13.52 -5.98
C ALA A 292 -19.40 -13.76 -7.37
N VAL A 293 -18.14 -13.38 -7.58
CA VAL A 293 -17.46 -13.55 -8.89
C VAL A 293 -17.20 -15.01 -9.20
N ASN A 294 -16.78 -15.79 -8.22
CA ASN A 294 -16.51 -17.22 -8.39
C ASN A 294 -17.78 -18.09 -8.35
N MET A 295 -18.94 -17.50 -7.97
CA MET A 295 -20.21 -18.23 -7.75
C MET A 295 -20.02 -19.40 -6.76
N ASP A 296 -19.16 -19.20 -5.77
CA ASP A 296 -18.78 -20.16 -4.74
C ASP A 296 -18.97 -19.54 -3.36
N ALA A 297 -19.73 -20.22 -2.51
CA ALA A 297 -20.05 -19.73 -1.17
C ALA A 297 -18.97 -20.08 -0.11
N ILE A 298 -17.98 -20.88 -0.48
CA ILE A 298 -16.96 -21.42 0.43
C ILE A 298 -15.64 -20.64 0.28
#